data_0c9662a206a60de409321acc3ad23d8d
#
_entry.id   0c9662a206a60de409321acc3ad23d8d
#
_cell.length_a   1.000
_cell.length_b   1.000
_cell.length_c   1.000
_cell.angle_alpha   90.00
_cell.angle_beta   90.00
_cell.angle_gamma   90.00
#
_symmetry.space_group_name_H-M   'P 1'
#
loop_
_entity.id
_entity.type
_entity.pdbx_description
1 polymer ?
#
loop_
_entity_poly.entity_id
_entity_poly.type
_entity_poly.pdbx_seq_one_letter_code
_entity_poly.pdbx_strand_id
1 'polypeptide(L)'
;YMRRAIELARRGTGSVNPNPLVGAVIVKDGRIIGEGYHVRYGELHAERAAFASLKDQADAEGAVMYVTLEPCCHFGKQPPCVDAIIEHKIRKVYCGSDDPNAMVAGKGFKRLRDAGIEVYTHCLKAECDAINGIFFKYIVNKQPYVTMKYAMTMDGRIATHTGASKWITGEASRAYVMELRNRHKGIMAGIGTVLADDPMLTCRIEKSTDRDTDNVRNPIRIVCDSKLRIPEDSQIVQTAGEIETIVATTAAGASDSAKCERLKDKGVSIIETEDVDGQVDLRQLMTILGGKGIDGILLEGGGELNYSMVSEGLVDEACVFIAPKIFGGEGKYSPVSGTGVDVPADAHMFGLDEVRRFDEDVMLRYKKV
;
A
#
# COMPACT_ATOMS: atom_id res chain seq x y z
N TYR A 1 -14.82 6.28 -20.39
CA TYR A 1 -13.59 7.06 -20.33
C TYR A 1 -13.01 7.12 -18.91
N MET A 2 -13.84 7.30 -17.86
CA MET A 2 -13.34 7.26 -16.46
C MET A 2 -12.76 5.89 -16.10
N ARG A 3 -13.39 4.77 -16.53
CA ARG A 3 -12.79 3.43 -16.33
C ARG A 3 -11.44 3.31 -17.01
N ARG A 4 -11.26 3.88 -18.21
CA ARG A 4 -9.96 3.93 -18.87
C ARG A 4 -8.94 4.74 -18.08
N ALA A 5 -9.33 5.87 -17.48
CA ALA A 5 -8.46 6.65 -16.61
C ALA A 5 -8.06 5.84 -15.34
N ILE A 6 -8.98 5.05 -14.75
CA ILE A 6 -8.69 4.15 -13.62
C ILE A 6 -7.69 3.04 -14.02
N GLU A 7 -7.85 2.45 -15.21
CA GLU A 7 -6.89 1.45 -15.73
C GLU A 7 -5.48 2.04 -15.88
N LEU A 8 -5.39 3.26 -16.43
CA LEU A 8 -4.13 3.99 -16.56
C LEU A 8 -3.52 4.29 -15.18
N ALA A 9 -4.32 4.81 -14.23
CA ALA A 9 -3.87 5.09 -12.87
C ALA A 9 -3.20 3.88 -12.20
N ARG A 10 -3.75 2.68 -12.36
CA ARG A 10 -3.21 1.44 -11.80
C ARG A 10 -1.82 1.08 -12.30
N ARG A 11 -1.41 1.56 -13.47
CA ARG A 11 -0.05 1.33 -14.02
C ARG A 11 1.04 2.00 -13.17
N GLY A 12 0.70 3.07 -12.42
CA GLY A 12 1.61 3.73 -11.49
C GLY A 12 1.86 2.99 -10.17
N THR A 13 1.18 1.84 -9.95
CA THR A 13 1.28 1.08 -8.71
C THR A 13 2.74 0.70 -8.39
N GLY A 14 3.16 0.97 -7.16
CA GLY A 14 4.52 0.68 -6.68
C GLY A 14 5.53 1.79 -6.94
N SER A 15 5.28 2.75 -7.84
CA SER A 15 6.26 3.78 -8.24
C SER A 15 5.92 5.19 -7.78
N VAL A 16 4.65 5.47 -7.53
CA VAL A 16 4.20 6.83 -7.22
C VAL A 16 4.25 7.17 -5.73
N ASN A 17 4.32 6.19 -4.84
CA ASN A 17 4.29 6.43 -3.39
C ASN A 17 5.30 7.50 -2.92
N PRO A 18 4.90 8.46 -2.07
CA PRO A 18 3.60 8.54 -1.37
C PRO A 18 2.53 9.34 -2.13
N ASN A 19 2.69 9.61 -3.43
CA ASN A 19 1.70 10.29 -4.26
C ASN A 19 0.53 9.36 -4.61
N PRO A 20 -0.65 9.92 -4.99
CA PRO A 20 -1.80 9.14 -5.41
C PRO A 20 -1.59 8.48 -6.78
N LEU A 21 -2.32 7.40 -7.01
CA LEU A 21 -2.53 6.82 -8.33
C LEU A 21 -3.52 7.70 -9.10
N VAL A 22 -3.07 8.35 -10.16
CA VAL A 22 -3.90 9.22 -10.99
C VAL A 22 -3.78 8.83 -12.45
N GLY A 23 -4.91 8.79 -13.14
CA GLY A 23 -5.00 8.64 -14.58
C GLY A 23 -5.87 9.73 -15.18
N ALA A 24 -5.54 10.16 -16.40
CA ALA A 24 -6.26 11.17 -17.14
C ALA A 24 -6.46 10.77 -18.61
N VAL A 25 -7.63 11.09 -19.14
CA VAL A 25 -8.01 10.84 -20.54
C VAL A 25 -8.62 12.10 -21.13
N ILE A 26 -8.13 12.51 -22.29
CA ILE A 26 -8.65 13.67 -23.04
C ILE A 26 -9.46 13.16 -24.23
N VAL A 27 -10.69 13.66 -24.35
CA VAL A 27 -11.67 13.22 -25.35
C VAL A 27 -12.15 14.39 -26.18
N LYS A 28 -12.11 14.26 -27.50
CA LYS A 28 -12.68 15.23 -28.45
C LYS A 28 -13.53 14.48 -29.47
N ASP A 29 -14.74 14.97 -29.77
CA ASP A 29 -15.67 14.35 -30.71
C ASP A 29 -15.89 12.85 -30.52
N GLY A 30 -16.01 12.45 -29.23
CA GLY A 30 -16.23 11.05 -28.84
C GLY A 30 -15.00 10.14 -28.98
N ARG A 31 -13.82 10.66 -29.30
CA ARG A 31 -12.58 9.92 -29.47
C ARG A 31 -11.57 10.31 -28.41
N ILE A 32 -10.82 9.33 -27.90
CA ILE A 32 -9.66 9.59 -27.05
C ILE A 32 -8.55 10.17 -27.93
N ILE A 33 -8.06 11.36 -27.57
CA ILE A 33 -6.97 12.05 -28.28
C ILE A 33 -5.69 12.12 -27.44
N GLY A 34 -5.79 11.97 -26.10
CA GLY A 34 -4.64 11.92 -25.18
C GLY A 34 -4.94 11.09 -23.96
N GLU A 35 -3.93 10.39 -23.46
CA GLU A 35 -3.97 9.55 -22.26
C GLU A 35 -2.70 9.74 -21.44
N GLY A 36 -2.84 9.72 -20.13
CA GLY A 36 -1.69 9.81 -19.22
C GLY A 36 -1.99 9.26 -17.83
N TYR A 37 -0.94 8.93 -17.13
CA TYR A 37 -1.02 8.56 -15.72
C TYR A 37 0.25 9.04 -15.00
N HIS A 38 0.18 9.13 -13.68
CA HIS A 38 1.35 9.44 -12.88
C HIS A 38 2.25 8.20 -12.84
N VAL A 39 3.39 8.26 -13.55
CA VAL A 39 4.28 7.10 -13.75
C VAL A 39 5.13 6.84 -12.51
N ARG A 40 5.75 7.90 -11.97
CA ARG A 40 6.70 7.80 -10.86
C ARG A 40 6.71 9.07 -10.02
N TYR A 41 6.98 8.91 -8.71
CA TYR A 41 7.12 10.03 -7.79
C TYR A 41 8.13 11.07 -8.29
N GLY A 42 7.67 12.33 -8.42
CA GLY A 42 8.46 13.46 -8.89
C GLY A 42 8.39 13.72 -10.41
N GLU A 43 7.85 12.80 -11.20
CA GLU A 43 7.60 12.97 -12.63
C GLU A 43 6.26 13.64 -12.91
N LEU A 44 5.87 13.73 -14.19
CA LEU A 44 4.64 14.39 -14.62
C LEU A 44 3.40 13.80 -13.93
N HIS A 45 2.49 14.67 -13.55
CA HIS A 45 1.15 14.26 -13.13
C HIS A 45 0.33 13.78 -14.33
N ALA A 46 -0.71 12.99 -14.09
CA ALA A 46 -1.51 12.33 -15.11
C ALA A 46 -2.06 13.29 -16.17
N GLU A 47 -2.56 14.45 -15.74
CA GLU A 47 -3.12 15.46 -16.65
C GLU A 47 -2.04 16.01 -17.59
N ARG A 48 -0.86 16.33 -17.06
CA ARG A 48 0.27 16.80 -17.86
C ARG A 48 0.82 15.71 -18.79
N ALA A 49 0.83 14.46 -18.34
CA ALA A 49 1.20 13.31 -19.15
C ALA A 49 0.17 13.11 -20.30
N ALA A 50 -1.13 13.30 -20.01
CA ALA A 50 -2.18 13.22 -21.03
C ALA A 50 -2.03 14.33 -22.07
N PHE A 51 -1.72 15.57 -21.68
CA PHE A 51 -1.41 16.63 -22.64
C PHE A 51 -0.14 16.31 -23.44
N ALA A 52 0.91 15.83 -22.80
CA ALA A 52 2.16 15.47 -23.51
C ALA A 52 1.97 14.34 -24.54
N SER A 53 0.93 13.51 -24.41
CA SER A 53 0.61 12.43 -25.36
C SER A 53 -0.16 12.89 -26.60
N LEU A 54 -0.63 14.14 -26.63
CA LEU A 54 -1.34 14.69 -27.80
C LEU A 54 -0.41 14.78 -29.01
N LYS A 55 -0.94 14.47 -30.20
CA LYS A 55 -0.22 14.65 -31.46
C LYS A 55 -0.04 16.13 -31.79
N ASP A 56 -1.09 16.92 -31.55
CA ASP A 56 -1.07 18.38 -31.63
C ASP A 56 -1.70 18.96 -30.37
N GLN A 57 -0.97 19.83 -29.67
CA GLN A 57 -1.45 20.46 -28.44
C GLN A 57 -2.72 21.29 -28.66
N ALA A 58 -2.91 21.86 -29.86
CA ALA A 58 -4.09 22.60 -30.24
C ALA A 58 -5.36 21.73 -30.25
N ASP A 59 -5.25 20.44 -30.39
CA ASP A 59 -6.39 19.52 -30.36
C ASP A 59 -7.10 19.49 -29.00
N ALA A 60 -6.44 19.92 -27.90
CA ALA A 60 -7.03 19.97 -26.58
C ALA A 60 -8.12 21.06 -26.45
N GLU A 61 -8.09 22.13 -27.28
CA GLU A 61 -9.06 23.21 -27.17
C GLU A 61 -10.49 22.70 -27.39
N GLY A 62 -11.37 22.98 -26.42
CA GLY A 62 -12.76 22.54 -26.41
C GLY A 62 -13.00 21.07 -26.08
N ALA A 63 -11.92 20.30 -25.80
CA ALA A 63 -12.01 18.88 -25.42
C ALA A 63 -12.60 18.67 -24.00
N VAL A 64 -12.83 17.42 -23.65
CA VAL A 64 -13.32 16.96 -22.36
C VAL A 64 -12.21 16.14 -21.69
N MET A 65 -11.90 16.42 -20.43
CA MET A 65 -10.95 15.63 -19.64
C MET A 65 -11.68 14.76 -18.61
N TYR A 66 -11.26 13.52 -18.49
CA TYR A 66 -11.62 12.59 -17.40
C TYR A 66 -10.39 12.36 -16.56
N VAL A 67 -10.46 12.65 -15.25
CA VAL A 67 -9.35 12.48 -14.31
C VAL A 67 -9.83 11.80 -13.03
N THR A 68 -9.05 10.86 -12.52
CA THR A 68 -9.49 10.02 -11.39
C THR A 68 -9.48 10.73 -10.03
N LEU A 69 -8.75 11.85 -9.90
CA LEU A 69 -8.60 12.62 -8.66
C LEU A 69 -8.67 14.12 -8.97
N GLU A 70 -9.10 14.94 -8.01
CA GLU A 70 -9.12 16.39 -8.13
C GLU A 70 -7.78 16.95 -8.59
N PRO A 71 -7.74 17.75 -9.70
CA PRO A 71 -6.50 18.34 -10.20
C PRO A 71 -5.85 19.27 -9.19
N CYS A 72 -4.55 19.11 -8.98
CA CYS A 72 -3.80 19.91 -8.02
C CYS A 72 -3.75 21.40 -8.43
N CYS A 73 -3.85 22.30 -7.42
CA CYS A 73 -3.88 23.76 -7.59
C CYS A 73 -2.71 24.49 -6.91
N HIS A 74 -1.73 23.76 -6.39
CA HIS A 74 -0.57 24.30 -5.71
C HIS A 74 0.73 23.89 -6.42
N PHE A 75 1.79 24.65 -6.23
CA PHE A 75 3.13 24.30 -6.68
C PHE A 75 3.72 23.25 -5.74
N GLY A 76 4.05 22.10 -6.27
CA GLY A 76 4.83 21.05 -5.63
C GLY A 76 6.14 20.84 -6.38
N LYS A 77 6.50 19.56 -6.66
CA LYS A 77 7.59 19.23 -7.58
C LYS A 77 7.25 19.56 -9.02
N GLN A 78 5.96 19.61 -9.35
CA GLN A 78 5.42 19.96 -10.64
C GLN A 78 4.54 21.23 -10.52
N PRO A 79 4.39 22.04 -11.59
CA PRO A 79 3.42 23.12 -11.61
C PRO A 79 1.98 22.59 -11.51
N PRO A 80 1.02 23.40 -11.02
CA PRO A 80 -0.37 22.99 -10.85
C PRO A 80 -0.99 22.41 -12.14
N CYS A 81 -1.70 21.29 -12.01
CA CYS A 81 -2.42 20.71 -13.16
C CYS A 81 -3.60 21.57 -13.62
N VAL A 82 -4.22 22.27 -12.67
CA VAL A 82 -5.30 23.24 -12.99
C VAL A 82 -4.83 24.27 -14.03
N ASP A 83 -3.59 24.77 -13.92
CA ASP A 83 -3.05 25.74 -14.87
C ASP A 83 -2.94 25.14 -16.28
N ALA A 84 -2.40 23.92 -16.39
CA ALA A 84 -2.34 23.24 -17.69
C ALA A 84 -3.73 23.00 -18.32
N ILE A 85 -4.73 22.64 -17.51
CA ILE A 85 -6.10 22.42 -17.98
C ILE A 85 -6.70 23.73 -18.55
N ILE A 86 -6.45 24.86 -17.88
CA ILE A 86 -6.90 26.19 -18.31
C ILE A 86 -6.15 26.64 -19.57
N GLU A 87 -4.82 26.52 -19.59
CA GLU A 87 -3.95 26.89 -20.72
C GLU A 87 -4.34 26.18 -22.02
N HIS A 88 -4.67 24.87 -21.92
CA HIS A 88 -5.11 24.06 -23.06
C HIS A 88 -6.60 24.23 -23.39
N LYS A 89 -7.31 25.13 -22.70
CA LYS A 89 -8.72 25.50 -22.96
C LYS A 89 -9.65 24.30 -22.98
N ILE A 90 -9.46 23.36 -22.04
CA ILE A 90 -10.39 22.24 -21.82
C ILE A 90 -11.76 22.80 -21.48
N ARG A 91 -12.82 22.31 -22.14
CA ARG A 91 -14.17 22.80 -21.94
C ARG A 91 -14.85 22.20 -20.73
N LYS A 92 -14.64 20.88 -20.48
CA LYS A 92 -15.28 20.13 -19.39
C LYS A 92 -14.28 19.22 -18.71
N VAL A 93 -14.40 19.10 -17.39
CA VAL A 93 -13.65 18.13 -16.58
C VAL A 93 -14.62 17.22 -15.82
N TYR A 94 -14.50 15.92 -16.02
CA TYR A 94 -15.13 14.90 -15.18
C TYR A 94 -14.08 14.38 -14.21
N CYS A 95 -14.33 14.53 -12.91
CA CYS A 95 -13.43 14.09 -11.86
C CYS A 95 -14.03 12.92 -11.07
N GLY A 96 -13.21 11.95 -10.70
CA GLY A 96 -13.61 10.78 -9.91
C GLY A 96 -13.73 11.10 -8.42
N SER A 97 -12.61 11.34 -7.77
CA SER A 97 -12.50 11.55 -6.32
C SER A 97 -12.13 12.99 -5.97
N ASP A 98 -12.58 13.46 -4.81
CA ASP A 98 -12.05 14.65 -4.16
C ASP A 98 -10.66 14.35 -3.60
N ASP A 99 -9.75 15.34 -3.59
CA ASP A 99 -8.46 15.21 -2.92
C ASP A 99 -8.63 15.62 -1.43
N PRO A 100 -8.39 14.72 -0.46
CA PRO A 100 -8.50 15.04 0.96
C PRO A 100 -7.37 15.93 1.48
N ASN A 101 -6.34 16.21 0.66
CA ASN A 101 -5.26 17.10 1.02
C ASN A 101 -5.77 18.53 1.24
N ALA A 102 -5.63 19.10 2.44
CA ALA A 102 -6.07 20.43 2.79
C ALA A 102 -5.52 21.55 1.87
N MET A 103 -4.41 21.30 1.17
CA MET A 103 -3.87 22.23 0.16
C MET A 103 -4.67 22.22 -1.14
N VAL A 104 -5.38 21.15 -1.45
CA VAL A 104 -6.18 20.95 -2.69
C VAL A 104 -7.67 21.07 -2.39
N ALA A 105 -8.23 20.19 -1.63
CA ALA A 105 -9.61 20.04 -1.13
C ALA A 105 -10.62 21.08 -1.66
N GLY A 106 -11.17 20.87 -2.85
CA GLY A 106 -12.15 21.75 -3.51
C GLY A 106 -11.58 22.99 -4.18
N LYS A 107 -10.34 23.37 -3.93
CA LYS A 107 -9.71 24.58 -4.51
C LYS A 107 -9.38 24.40 -5.99
N GLY A 108 -9.03 23.17 -6.40
CA GLY A 108 -8.81 22.82 -7.80
C GLY A 108 -10.10 22.99 -8.61
N PHE A 109 -11.20 22.44 -8.13
CA PHE A 109 -12.50 22.59 -8.76
C PHE A 109 -12.96 24.05 -8.83
N LYS A 110 -12.75 24.81 -7.75
CA LYS A 110 -13.09 26.24 -7.72
C LYS A 110 -12.33 27.01 -8.81
N ARG A 111 -11.00 26.84 -8.92
CA ARG A 111 -10.18 27.53 -9.93
C ARG A 111 -10.61 27.17 -11.35
N LEU A 112 -10.94 25.91 -11.63
CA LEU A 112 -11.45 25.51 -12.96
C LEU A 112 -12.78 26.18 -13.27
N ARG A 113 -13.73 26.21 -12.33
CA ARG A 113 -15.04 26.89 -12.52
C ARG A 113 -14.89 28.38 -12.68
N ASP A 114 -14.02 29.03 -11.89
CA ASP A 114 -13.73 30.47 -12.01
C ASP A 114 -13.14 30.84 -13.40
N ALA A 115 -12.45 29.88 -14.03
CA ALA A 115 -11.92 30.02 -15.39
C ALA A 115 -12.96 29.65 -16.50
N GLY A 116 -14.21 29.37 -16.12
CA GLY A 116 -15.30 29.08 -17.10
C GLY A 116 -15.36 27.61 -17.55
N ILE A 117 -14.61 26.70 -16.92
CA ILE A 117 -14.61 25.26 -17.24
C ILE A 117 -15.77 24.58 -16.51
N GLU A 118 -16.56 23.77 -17.22
CA GLU A 118 -17.61 22.95 -16.62
C GLU A 118 -16.99 21.80 -15.83
N VAL A 119 -17.25 21.70 -14.52
CA VAL A 119 -16.67 20.66 -13.64
C VAL A 119 -17.76 19.76 -13.05
N TYR A 120 -17.68 18.48 -13.38
CA TYR A 120 -18.54 17.41 -12.88
C TYR A 120 -17.72 16.51 -11.95
N THR A 121 -18.13 16.41 -10.70
CA THR A 121 -17.43 15.63 -9.66
C THR A 121 -18.08 14.27 -9.45
N HIS A 122 -17.36 13.36 -8.79
CA HIS A 122 -17.84 12.05 -8.32
C HIS A 122 -18.20 11.04 -9.45
N CYS A 123 -17.57 11.18 -10.62
CA CYS A 123 -17.72 10.22 -11.70
C CYS A 123 -17.02 8.90 -11.34
N LEU A 124 -17.79 7.85 -11.08
CA LEU A 124 -17.30 6.56 -10.57
C LEU A 124 -16.46 6.71 -9.27
N LYS A 125 -16.93 7.56 -8.34
CA LYS A 125 -16.20 7.91 -7.11
C LYS A 125 -15.72 6.68 -6.34
N ALA A 126 -16.58 5.69 -6.11
CA ALA A 126 -16.21 4.49 -5.35
C ALA A 126 -15.07 3.70 -6.01
N GLU A 127 -15.07 3.59 -7.36
CA GLU A 127 -14.00 2.92 -8.11
C GLU A 127 -12.69 3.73 -8.06
N CYS A 128 -12.76 5.06 -8.09
CA CYS A 128 -11.61 5.97 -7.98
C CYS A 128 -11.05 6.00 -6.56
N ASP A 129 -11.90 6.03 -5.52
CA ASP A 129 -11.47 5.99 -4.13
C ASP A 129 -10.75 4.68 -3.81
N ALA A 130 -11.25 3.55 -4.34
CA ALA A 130 -10.72 2.22 -4.08
C ALA A 130 -9.24 2.04 -4.48
N ILE A 131 -8.75 2.78 -5.47
CA ILE A 131 -7.35 2.72 -5.88
C ILE A 131 -6.42 3.56 -5.00
N ASN A 132 -6.96 4.52 -4.21
CA ASN A 132 -6.20 5.54 -3.48
C ASN A 132 -6.31 5.46 -1.95
N GLY A 133 -6.81 4.36 -1.37
CA GLY A 133 -6.97 4.23 0.09
C GLY A 133 -5.69 4.50 0.89
N ILE A 134 -4.52 4.04 0.40
CA ILE A 134 -3.20 4.31 1.00
C ILE A 134 -2.94 5.82 1.05
N PHE A 135 -3.07 6.49 -0.09
CA PHE A 135 -2.84 7.93 -0.18
C PHE A 135 -3.80 8.72 0.72
N PHE A 136 -5.09 8.40 0.69
CA PHE A 136 -6.11 9.12 1.46
C PHE A 136 -5.85 9.08 2.97
N LYS A 137 -5.52 7.92 3.52
CA LYS A 137 -5.14 7.83 4.94
C LYS A 137 -3.87 8.60 5.23
N TYR A 138 -2.82 8.36 4.42
CA TYR A 138 -1.51 8.93 4.67
C TYR A 138 -1.48 10.46 4.58
N ILE A 139 -2.16 11.04 3.57
CA ILE A 139 -2.12 12.50 3.38
C ILE A 139 -2.81 13.25 4.52
N VAL A 140 -3.84 12.65 5.12
CA VAL A 140 -4.59 13.23 6.25
C VAL A 140 -3.91 12.98 7.59
N ASN A 141 -3.53 11.74 7.88
CA ASN A 141 -3.09 11.31 9.21
C ASN A 141 -1.57 11.25 9.38
N LYS A 142 -0.83 11.27 8.27
CA LYS A 142 0.63 11.05 8.25
C LYS A 142 1.05 9.73 8.90
N GLN A 143 0.17 8.75 8.89
CA GLN A 143 0.42 7.39 9.34
C GLN A 143 0.25 6.39 8.19
N PRO A 144 1.02 5.29 8.18
CA PRO A 144 0.88 4.27 7.15
C PRO A 144 -0.52 3.67 7.11
N TYR A 145 -1.00 3.36 5.91
CA TYR A 145 -2.15 2.48 5.70
C TYR A 145 -1.68 1.02 5.86
N VAL A 146 -2.29 0.27 6.75
CA VAL A 146 -1.87 -1.10 7.06
C VAL A 146 -2.84 -2.11 6.44
N THR A 147 -2.32 -2.91 5.50
CA THR A 147 -3.00 -4.09 4.97
C THR A 147 -2.43 -5.33 5.64
N MET A 148 -3.21 -5.96 6.52
CA MET A 148 -2.85 -7.25 7.10
C MET A 148 -3.12 -8.37 6.09
N LYS A 149 -2.13 -9.20 5.81
CA LYS A 149 -2.28 -10.34 4.90
C LYS A 149 -1.88 -11.64 5.58
N TYR A 150 -2.74 -12.63 5.50
CA TYR A 150 -2.38 -14.00 5.86
C TYR A 150 -3.03 -15.03 4.95
N ALA A 151 -2.45 -16.23 4.92
CA ALA A 151 -3.00 -17.38 4.21
C ALA A 151 -3.23 -18.52 5.23
N MET A 152 -4.39 -19.14 5.16
CA MET A 152 -4.76 -20.24 6.04
C MET A 152 -5.47 -21.37 5.29
N THR A 153 -5.53 -22.51 5.94
CA THR A 153 -6.39 -23.64 5.52
C THR A 153 -7.87 -23.38 5.85
N MET A 154 -8.79 -24.20 5.35
CA MET A 154 -10.22 -24.09 5.66
C MET A 154 -10.52 -24.21 7.17
N ASP A 155 -9.67 -24.93 7.90
CA ASP A 155 -9.75 -25.07 9.36
C ASP A 155 -8.91 -24.04 10.14
N GLY A 156 -8.49 -22.94 9.48
CA GLY A 156 -7.89 -21.77 10.10
C GLY A 156 -6.42 -21.96 10.52
N ARG A 157 -5.64 -22.83 9.88
CA ARG A 157 -4.25 -23.10 10.22
C ARG A 157 -3.28 -22.41 9.27
N ILE A 158 -2.19 -21.83 9.81
CA ILE A 158 -1.10 -21.25 9.05
C ILE A 158 0.14 -22.13 8.97
N ALA A 159 0.14 -23.25 9.66
CA ALA A 159 1.17 -24.29 9.61
C ALA A 159 0.61 -25.64 10.08
N THR A 160 1.30 -26.73 9.74
CA THR A 160 1.03 -28.07 10.27
C THR A 160 1.38 -28.17 11.76
N HIS A 161 1.02 -29.26 12.43
CA HIS A 161 1.39 -29.50 13.85
C HIS A 161 2.91 -29.50 14.09
N THR A 162 3.71 -29.78 13.07
CA THR A 162 5.19 -29.73 13.10
C THR A 162 5.76 -28.34 12.81
N GLY A 163 4.92 -27.36 12.40
CA GLY A 163 5.35 -26.01 12.04
C GLY A 163 5.65 -25.80 10.54
N ALA A 164 5.46 -26.81 9.68
CA ALA A 164 5.65 -26.64 8.24
C ALA A 164 4.56 -25.73 7.65
N SER A 165 4.96 -24.62 7.01
CA SER A 165 4.07 -23.56 6.49
C SER A 165 4.02 -23.46 4.95
N LYS A 166 4.94 -24.10 4.22
CA LYS A 166 5.09 -23.96 2.76
C LYS A 166 4.58 -25.20 2.03
N TRP A 167 3.63 -25.12 1.08
CA TRP A 167 2.84 -23.94 0.65
C TRP A 167 1.39 -24.20 1.03
N ILE A 168 0.74 -23.21 1.65
CA ILE A 168 -0.68 -23.30 2.02
C ILE A 168 -1.52 -23.04 0.76
N THR A 169 -1.36 -21.87 0.15
CA THR A 169 -2.10 -21.40 -1.03
C THR A 169 -1.40 -21.75 -2.34
N GLY A 170 -2.17 -21.70 -3.44
CA GLY A 170 -1.71 -21.93 -4.79
C GLY A 170 -0.84 -20.81 -5.36
N GLU A 171 -0.39 -21.02 -6.60
CA GLU A 171 0.54 -20.12 -7.28
C GLU A 171 -0.10 -18.76 -7.61
N ALA A 172 -1.35 -18.77 -8.12
CA ALA A 172 -2.07 -17.56 -8.44
C ALA A 172 -2.26 -16.64 -7.21
N SER A 173 -2.58 -17.22 -6.04
CA SER A 173 -2.65 -16.47 -4.78
C SER A 173 -1.29 -15.86 -4.40
N ARG A 174 -0.21 -16.63 -4.53
CA ARG A 174 1.14 -16.13 -4.23
C ARG A 174 1.59 -15.04 -5.20
N ALA A 175 1.23 -15.13 -6.48
CA ALA A 175 1.48 -14.07 -7.46
C ALA A 175 0.77 -12.77 -7.05
N TYR A 176 -0.49 -12.85 -6.62
CA TYR A 176 -1.21 -11.68 -6.12
C TYR A 176 -0.59 -11.08 -4.85
N VAL A 177 -0.03 -11.89 -3.96
CA VAL A 177 0.73 -11.41 -2.80
C VAL A 177 1.95 -10.59 -3.24
N MET A 178 2.60 -10.93 -4.34
CA MET A 178 3.69 -10.10 -4.89
C MET A 178 3.17 -8.75 -5.39
N GLU A 179 1.96 -8.68 -5.95
CA GLU A 179 1.31 -7.41 -6.29
C GLU A 179 1.04 -6.56 -5.04
N LEU A 180 0.59 -7.17 -3.95
CA LEU A 180 0.44 -6.48 -2.67
C LEU A 180 1.79 -5.94 -2.15
N ARG A 181 2.87 -6.72 -2.24
CA ARG A 181 4.21 -6.27 -1.87
C ARG A 181 4.71 -5.10 -2.71
N ASN A 182 4.41 -5.09 -4.01
CA ASN A 182 4.75 -3.96 -4.90
C ASN A 182 3.92 -2.71 -4.58
N ARG A 183 2.66 -2.87 -4.20
CA ARG A 183 1.74 -1.77 -3.87
C ARG A 183 2.15 -1.01 -2.62
N HIS A 184 2.67 -1.71 -1.60
CA HIS A 184 3.01 -1.12 -0.31
C HIS A 184 4.48 -0.70 -0.24
N LYS A 185 4.76 0.47 0.34
CA LYS A 185 6.12 0.97 0.49
C LYS A 185 6.91 0.18 1.53
N GLY A 186 6.24 -0.34 2.56
CA GLY A 186 6.83 -1.18 3.60
C GLY A 186 6.20 -2.56 3.68
N ILE A 187 6.98 -3.55 4.14
CA ILE A 187 6.52 -4.87 4.56
C ILE A 187 6.95 -5.11 6.01
N MET A 188 6.01 -5.52 6.85
CA MET A 188 6.26 -5.71 8.28
C MET A 188 6.07 -7.15 8.69
N ALA A 189 7.01 -7.67 9.48
CA ALA A 189 6.94 -8.99 10.09
C ALA A 189 7.42 -8.94 11.55
N GLY A 190 6.96 -9.88 12.36
CA GLY A 190 7.52 -10.10 13.70
C GLY A 190 8.79 -10.95 13.66
N ILE A 191 9.65 -10.82 14.66
CA ILE A 191 10.88 -11.59 14.78
C ILE A 191 10.63 -13.11 14.75
N GLY A 192 9.50 -13.59 15.27
CA GLY A 192 9.14 -15.01 15.22
C GLY A 192 9.08 -15.56 13.79
N THR A 193 8.59 -14.78 12.83
CA THR A 193 8.57 -15.13 11.39
C THR A 193 10.00 -15.23 10.84
N VAL A 194 10.88 -14.30 11.20
CA VAL A 194 12.29 -14.33 10.76
C VAL A 194 13.03 -15.55 11.30
N LEU A 195 12.83 -15.87 12.58
CA LEU A 195 13.47 -17.01 13.23
C LEU A 195 12.97 -18.37 12.69
N ALA A 196 11.69 -18.43 12.27
CA ALA A 196 11.08 -19.68 11.80
C ALA A 196 11.37 -19.95 10.31
N ASP A 197 11.31 -18.92 9.46
CA ASP A 197 11.25 -19.08 8.00
C ASP A 197 12.45 -18.47 7.26
N ASP A 198 13.29 -17.67 7.93
CA ASP A 198 14.37 -16.85 7.36
C ASP A 198 13.98 -16.22 6.00
N PRO A 199 12.91 -15.41 5.97
CA PRO A 199 12.32 -14.95 4.73
C PRO A 199 13.10 -13.76 4.16
N MET A 200 13.16 -13.63 2.83
CA MET A 200 13.71 -12.44 2.15
C MET A 200 12.78 -11.22 2.22
N LEU A 201 11.48 -11.40 2.35
CA LEU A 201 10.44 -10.35 2.29
C LEU A 201 10.57 -9.43 1.06
N THR A 202 10.91 -9.99 -0.08
CA THR A 202 11.11 -9.29 -1.36
C THR A 202 9.89 -9.37 -2.26
N CYS A 203 9.79 -8.43 -3.19
CA CYS A 203 8.83 -8.45 -4.29
C CYS A 203 9.48 -9.15 -5.50
N ARG A 204 8.90 -10.26 -5.94
CA ARG A 204 9.39 -11.07 -7.07
C ARG A 204 8.27 -11.22 -8.10
N ILE A 205 7.96 -10.11 -8.78
CA ILE A 205 7.02 -10.13 -9.92
C ILE A 205 7.82 -10.52 -11.15
N GLU A 206 7.41 -11.60 -11.81
CA GLU A 206 7.99 -12.00 -13.08
C GLU A 206 7.66 -10.99 -14.17
N LYS A 207 8.65 -10.70 -15.03
CA LYS A 207 8.46 -9.81 -16.17
C LYS A 207 7.43 -10.44 -17.11
N SER A 208 6.34 -9.71 -17.37
CA SER A 208 5.39 -10.06 -18.40
C SER A 208 5.41 -9.00 -19.49
N THR A 209 5.15 -9.40 -20.74
CA THR A 209 5.10 -8.49 -21.90
C THR A 209 4.03 -7.39 -21.78
N ASP A 210 3.05 -7.57 -20.92
CA ASP A 210 1.91 -6.68 -20.76
C ASP A 210 2.00 -5.73 -19.55
N ARG A 211 3.07 -5.85 -18.75
CA ARG A 211 3.30 -4.98 -17.57
C ARG A 211 4.60 -4.22 -17.74
N ASP A 212 4.54 -2.93 -17.46
CA ASP A 212 5.74 -2.11 -17.27
C ASP A 212 6.45 -2.56 -15.98
N THR A 213 7.36 -3.55 -16.13
CA THR A 213 8.09 -4.14 -15.00
C THR A 213 9.23 -3.26 -14.51
N ASP A 214 9.51 -2.14 -15.17
CA ASP A 214 10.51 -1.16 -14.73
C ASP A 214 10.08 -0.46 -13.44
N ASN A 215 8.81 -0.63 -13.05
CA ASN A 215 8.21 -0.05 -11.85
C ASN A 215 8.15 -1.01 -10.64
N VAL A 216 8.64 -2.24 -10.75
CA VAL A 216 8.69 -3.18 -9.62
C VAL A 216 9.82 -2.82 -8.67
N ARG A 217 9.49 -2.67 -7.38
CA ARG A 217 10.48 -2.39 -6.33
C ARG A 217 10.30 -3.33 -5.14
N ASN A 218 11.38 -3.54 -4.40
CA ASN A 218 11.30 -4.18 -3.09
C ASN A 218 10.72 -3.20 -2.08
N PRO A 219 9.79 -3.65 -1.20
CA PRO A 219 9.34 -2.86 -0.07
C PRO A 219 10.46 -2.71 0.97
N ILE A 220 10.42 -1.63 1.75
CA ILE A 220 11.24 -1.46 2.94
C ILE A 220 10.86 -2.55 3.95
N ARG A 221 11.82 -3.34 4.40
CA ARG A 221 11.56 -4.43 5.34
C ARG A 221 11.57 -3.91 6.77
N ILE A 222 10.53 -4.22 7.54
CA ILE A 222 10.36 -3.78 8.92
C ILE A 222 10.18 -5.02 9.78
N VAL A 223 11.08 -5.22 10.73
CA VAL A 223 11.03 -6.34 11.68
C VAL A 223 10.75 -5.81 13.08
N CYS A 224 9.65 -6.23 13.70
CA CYS A 224 9.35 -5.94 15.09
C CYS A 224 10.08 -6.98 15.96
N ASP A 225 11.08 -6.53 16.72
CA ASP A 225 11.96 -7.39 17.53
C ASP A 225 12.34 -6.70 18.85
N SER A 226 11.44 -6.74 19.81
CA SER A 226 11.56 -6.04 21.09
C SER A 226 12.88 -6.33 21.85
N LYS A 227 13.48 -7.49 21.64
CA LYS A 227 14.71 -7.95 22.35
C LYS A 227 15.92 -8.08 21.43
N LEU A 228 15.85 -7.54 20.22
CA LEU A 228 16.92 -7.60 19.20
C LEU A 228 17.47 -9.02 18.99
N ARG A 229 16.57 -10.03 18.85
CA ARG A 229 16.93 -11.44 18.68
C ARG A 229 17.31 -11.80 17.24
N ILE A 230 17.12 -10.88 16.29
CA ILE A 230 17.39 -11.13 14.87
C ILE A 230 18.79 -11.69 14.65
N PRO A 231 18.93 -12.84 13.95
CA PRO A 231 20.24 -13.40 13.64
C PRO A 231 21.00 -12.50 12.66
N GLU A 232 22.27 -12.27 12.93
CA GLU A 232 23.12 -11.45 12.08
C GLU A 232 23.43 -12.10 10.73
N ASP A 233 23.26 -13.41 10.61
CA ASP A 233 23.38 -14.23 9.41
C ASP A 233 22.07 -14.47 8.67
N SER A 234 20.94 -13.96 9.17
CA SER A 234 19.66 -14.06 8.46
C SER A 234 19.68 -13.36 7.11
N GLN A 235 18.93 -13.90 6.12
CA GLN A 235 18.85 -13.34 4.76
C GLN A 235 18.47 -11.86 4.75
N ILE A 236 17.57 -11.43 5.63
CA ILE A 236 17.16 -10.04 5.78
C ILE A 236 18.35 -9.15 6.13
N VAL A 237 19.17 -9.56 7.10
CA VAL A 237 20.35 -8.80 7.55
C VAL A 237 21.46 -8.82 6.50
N GLN A 238 21.75 -9.98 5.88
CA GLN A 238 22.79 -10.11 4.89
C GLN A 238 22.56 -9.29 3.62
N THR A 239 21.30 -8.95 3.32
CA THR A 239 20.89 -8.16 2.18
C THR A 239 20.46 -6.73 2.54
N ALA A 240 20.73 -6.27 3.77
CA ALA A 240 20.27 -4.95 4.23
C ALA A 240 21.00 -3.78 3.53
N GLY A 241 22.22 -4.01 3.02
CA GLY A 241 22.94 -3.03 2.22
C GLY A 241 22.32 -2.78 0.83
N GLU A 242 21.52 -3.73 0.31
CA GLU A 242 20.85 -3.63 -0.99
C GLU A 242 19.37 -3.26 -0.86
N ILE A 243 18.71 -3.75 0.18
CA ILE A 243 17.27 -3.54 0.42
C ILE A 243 17.09 -2.91 1.80
N GLU A 244 16.54 -1.70 1.82
CA GLU A 244 16.32 -0.96 3.06
C GLU A 244 15.62 -1.82 4.10
N THR A 245 16.24 -1.92 5.30
CA THR A 245 15.81 -2.80 6.37
C THR A 245 15.79 -2.04 7.69
N ILE A 246 14.67 -2.10 8.38
CA ILE A 246 14.43 -1.47 9.68
C ILE A 246 14.16 -2.58 10.69
N VAL A 247 14.84 -2.54 11.83
CA VAL A 247 14.50 -3.36 13.00
C VAL A 247 13.99 -2.42 14.08
N ALA A 248 12.73 -2.61 14.48
CA ALA A 248 12.11 -1.88 15.59
C ALA A 248 12.33 -2.69 16.88
N THR A 249 12.87 -2.03 17.91
CA THR A 249 13.22 -2.66 19.18
C THR A 249 12.89 -1.75 20.35
N THR A 250 12.94 -2.28 21.58
CA THR A 250 12.83 -1.49 22.82
C THR A 250 14.22 -1.11 23.34
N ALA A 251 14.28 -0.24 24.35
CA ALA A 251 15.52 0.10 25.05
C ALA A 251 16.26 -1.15 25.58
N ALA A 252 15.51 -2.17 26.03
CA ALA A 252 16.09 -3.45 26.46
C ALA A 252 16.81 -4.18 25.32
N GLY A 253 16.26 -4.21 24.11
CA GLY A 253 16.92 -4.76 22.93
C GLY A 253 18.09 -3.92 22.47
N ALA A 254 17.94 -2.59 22.47
CA ALA A 254 18.98 -1.63 22.08
C ALA A 254 20.17 -1.58 23.07
N SER A 255 20.03 -2.13 24.28
CA SER A 255 21.10 -2.18 25.30
C SER A 255 22.32 -2.99 24.85
N ASP A 256 22.18 -3.97 23.93
CA ASP A 256 23.31 -4.61 23.26
C ASP A 256 23.87 -3.69 22.16
N SER A 257 24.60 -2.68 22.60
CA SER A 257 25.20 -1.67 21.69
C SER A 257 26.15 -2.30 20.67
N ALA A 258 26.88 -3.35 21.05
CA ALA A 258 27.78 -4.04 20.12
C ALA A 258 27.02 -4.75 18.99
N LYS A 259 25.89 -5.39 19.27
CA LYS A 259 25.03 -5.99 18.25
C LYS A 259 24.38 -4.89 17.39
N CYS A 260 23.94 -3.80 18.01
CA CYS A 260 23.39 -2.66 17.26
C CYS A 260 24.38 -2.14 16.22
N GLU A 261 25.65 -1.94 16.59
CA GLU A 261 26.68 -1.47 15.66
C GLU A 261 26.92 -2.48 14.53
N ARG A 262 27.08 -3.78 14.84
CA ARG A 262 27.25 -4.81 13.80
C ARG A 262 26.08 -4.90 12.82
N LEU A 263 24.84 -4.68 13.30
CA LEU A 263 23.66 -4.63 12.43
C LEU A 263 23.66 -3.36 11.54
N LYS A 264 24.03 -2.21 12.09
CA LYS A 264 24.17 -0.96 11.32
C LYS A 264 25.28 -1.06 10.28
N ASP A 265 26.42 -1.70 10.59
CA ASP A 265 27.51 -1.91 9.62
C ASP A 265 27.06 -2.76 8.41
N LYS A 266 26.04 -3.62 8.60
CA LYS A 266 25.38 -4.38 7.52
C LYS A 266 24.27 -3.60 6.79
N GLY A 267 24.00 -2.36 7.17
CA GLY A 267 22.97 -1.51 6.55
C GLY A 267 21.59 -1.58 7.22
N VAL A 268 21.46 -2.21 8.38
CA VAL A 268 20.19 -2.24 9.11
C VAL A 268 20.00 -0.92 9.87
N SER A 269 18.84 -0.28 9.69
CA SER A 269 18.42 0.84 10.51
C SER A 269 17.70 0.34 11.76
N ILE A 270 18.10 0.82 12.96
CA ILE A 270 17.44 0.48 14.20
C ILE A 270 16.53 1.63 14.63
N ILE A 271 15.28 1.32 14.95
CA ILE A 271 14.32 2.25 15.56
C ILE A 271 14.04 1.74 16.97
N GLU A 272 14.38 2.57 17.96
CA GLU A 272 14.00 2.33 19.34
C GLU A 272 12.63 2.96 19.59
N THR A 273 11.75 2.21 20.27
CA THR A 273 10.43 2.67 20.73
C THR A 273 10.33 2.50 22.23
N GLU A 274 9.32 3.13 22.83
CA GLU A 274 8.91 2.83 24.17
C GLU A 274 8.60 1.33 24.32
N ASP A 275 8.72 0.83 25.55
CA ASP A 275 8.37 -0.54 25.92
C ASP A 275 6.93 -0.56 26.44
N VAL A 276 6.07 -1.32 25.78
CA VAL A 276 4.71 -1.59 26.23
C VAL A 276 4.59 -3.08 26.52
N ASP A 277 4.53 -3.45 27.76
CA ASP A 277 4.43 -4.84 28.23
C ASP A 277 5.53 -5.77 27.65
N GLY A 278 6.76 -5.27 27.54
CA GLY A 278 7.91 -5.98 26.97
C GLY A 278 7.90 -6.06 25.45
N GLN A 279 7.10 -5.26 24.78
CA GLN A 279 6.94 -5.20 23.33
C GLN A 279 7.21 -3.80 22.78
N VAL A 280 7.52 -3.74 21.47
CA VAL A 280 7.61 -2.50 20.71
C VAL A 280 6.28 -1.75 20.77
N ASP A 281 6.29 -0.44 21.10
CA ASP A 281 5.13 0.42 20.96
C ASP A 281 4.79 0.60 19.47
N LEU A 282 3.74 -0.10 19.02
CA LEU A 282 3.32 -0.10 17.62
C LEU A 282 2.75 1.25 17.18
N ARG A 283 2.09 2.01 18.06
CA ARG A 283 1.56 3.35 17.74
C ARG A 283 2.68 4.35 17.49
N GLN A 284 3.69 4.33 18.38
CA GLN A 284 4.88 5.15 18.21
C GLN A 284 5.63 4.75 16.93
N LEU A 285 5.79 3.44 16.69
CA LEU A 285 6.42 2.93 15.46
C LEU A 285 5.69 3.43 14.21
N MET A 286 4.34 3.33 14.14
CA MET A 286 3.57 3.83 13.00
C MET A 286 3.79 5.33 12.77
N THR A 287 3.87 6.12 13.84
CA THR A 287 4.13 7.56 13.75
C THR A 287 5.53 7.85 13.19
N ILE A 288 6.55 7.12 13.65
CA ILE A 288 7.93 7.25 13.15
C ILE A 288 8.03 6.84 11.67
N LEU A 289 7.40 5.71 11.29
CA LEU A 289 7.40 5.21 9.92
C LEU A 289 6.68 6.16 8.97
N GLY A 290 5.54 6.73 9.39
CA GLY A 290 4.84 7.76 8.65
C GLY A 290 5.68 9.00 8.44
N GLY A 291 6.39 9.47 9.47
CA GLY A 291 7.35 10.59 9.40
C GLY A 291 8.52 10.34 8.43
N LYS A 292 8.91 9.08 8.23
CA LYS A 292 9.90 8.64 7.23
C LYS A 292 9.31 8.53 5.81
N GLY A 293 8.03 8.86 5.62
CA GLY A 293 7.36 8.82 4.32
C GLY A 293 6.93 7.40 3.90
N ILE A 294 6.82 6.45 4.83
CA ILE A 294 6.23 5.13 4.57
C ILE A 294 4.71 5.29 4.66
N ASP A 295 4.06 5.35 3.51
CA ASP A 295 2.63 5.63 3.37
C ASP A 295 1.74 4.40 3.53
N GLY A 296 2.27 3.20 3.23
CA GLY A 296 1.55 1.95 3.30
C GLY A 296 2.44 0.78 3.73
N ILE A 297 1.91 -0.10 4.56
CA ILE A 297 2.59 -1.28 5.09
C ILE A 297 1.76 -2.52 4.80
N LEU A 298 2.39 -3.52 4.17
CA LEU A 298 1.87 -4.88 4.12
C LEU A 298 2.33 -5.62 5.37
N LEU A 299 1.40 -5.94 6.26
CA LEU A 299 1.66 -6.73 7.46
C LEU A 299 1.59 -8.22 7.10
N GLU A 300 2.74 -8.86 7.01
CA GLU A 300 2.91 -10.30 6.86
C GLU A 300 3.48 -10.88 8.17
N GLY A 301 2.84 -10.56 9.28
CA GLY A 301 3.26 -10.93 10.62
C GLY A 301 2.90 -12.36 10.99
N GLY A 302 3.52 -12.86 12.07
CA GLY A 302 3.01 -13.99 12.83
C GLY A 302 1.77 -13.62 13.63
N GLY A 303 1.09 -14.62 14.19
CA GLY A 303 -0.21 -14.40 14.86
C GLY A 303 -0.17 -13.37 15.99
N GLU A 304 0.89 -13.30 16.77
CA GLU A 304 1.03 -12.34 17.88
C GLU A 304 1.08 -10.89 17.37
N LEU A 305 1.94 -10.59 16.38
CA LEU A 305 2.02 -9.25 15.81
C LEU A 305 0.71 -8.85 15.12
N ASN A 306 0.08 -9.79 14.41
CA ASN A 306 -1.22 -9.53 13.79
C ASN A 306 -2.27 -9.16 14.85
N TYR A 307 -2.31 -9.89 15.97
CA TYR A 307 -3.23 -9.59 17.07
C TYR A 307 -2.95 -8.21 17.67
N SER A 308 -1.70 -7.89 18.00
CA SER A 308 -1.31 -6.60 18.58
C SER A 308 -1.71 -5.44 17.65
N MET A 309 -1.48 -5.57 16.33
CA MET A 309 -1.88 -4.56 15.35
C MET A 309 -3.41 -4.41 15.25
N VAL A 310 -4.17 -5.50 15.38
CA VAL A 310 -5.64 -5.47 15.36
C VAL A 310 -6.17 -4.89 16.65
N SER A 311 -5.69 -5.34 17.82
CA SER A 311 -6.16 -4.88 19.14
C SER A 311 -5.92 -3.39 19.35
N GLU A 312 -4.85 -2.84 18.81
CA GLU A 312 -4.57 -1.42 18.82
C GLU A 312 -5.33 -0.62 17.74
N GLY A 313 -6.12 -1.29 16.89
CA GLY A 313 -6.87 -0.65 15.83
C GLY A 313 -6.01 -0.07 14.71
N LEU A 314 -4.80 -0.60 14.49
CA LEU A 314 -3.84 -0.11 13.50
C LEU A 314 -4.04 -0.71 12.10
N VAL A 315 -4.83 -1.79 11.97
CA VAL A 315 -5.14 -2.44 10.70
C VAL A 315 -6.29 -1.74 10.00
N ASP A 316 -6.11 -1.33 8.74
CA ASP A 316 -7.13 -0.68 7.92
C ASP A 316 -7.84 -1.67 6.99
N GLU A 317 -7.08 -2.65 6.49
CA GLU A 317 -7.54 -3.66 5.53
C GLU A 317 -6.99 -5.03 5.91
N ALA A 318 -7.77 -6.08 5.72
CA ALA A 318 -7.30 -7.45 5.85
C ALA A 318 -7.55 -8.22 4.55
N CYS A 319 -6.50 -8.86 4.02
CA CYS A 319 -6.54 -9.76 2.87
C CYS A 319 -6.32 -11.20 3.37
N VAL A 320 -7.40 -11.96 3.46
CA VAL A 320 -7.42 -13.32 4.02
C VAL A 320 -7.52 -14.33 2.88
N PHE A 321 -6.48 -15.14 2.70
CA PHE A 321 -6.47 -16.22 1.71
C PHE A 321 -6.83 -17.54 2.39
N ILE A 322 -7.81 -18.25 1.86
CA ILE A 322 -8.29 -19.54 2.35
C ILE A 322 -8.03 -20.59 1.28
N ALA A 323 -7.16 -21.55 1.60
CA ALA A 323 -6.88 -22.69 0.73
C ALA A 323 -7.82 -23.86 1.02
N PRO A 324 -8.18 -24.67 0.02
CA PRO A 324 -9.05 -25.85 0.18
C PRO A 324 -8.28 -27.03 0.81
N LYS A 325 -7.70 -26.81 1.99
CA LYS A 325 -6.89 -27.76 2.76
C LYS A 325 -7.36 -27.81 4.20
N ILE A 326 -7.15 -28.93 4.84
CA ILE A 326 -7.35 -29.14 6.28
C ILE A 326 -6.07 -29.71 6.85
N PHE A 327 -5.50 -29.06 7.85
CA PHE A 327 -4.31 -29.55 8.55
C PHE A 327 -4.66 -30.23 9.87
N GLY A 328 -5.74 -29.83 10.52
CA GLY A 328 -6.11 -30.35 11.84
C GLY A 328 -5.11 -29.92 12.94
N GLY A 329 -5.03 -30.72 13.99
CA GLY A 329 -4.13 -30.49 15.13
C GLY A 329 -4.68 -29.51 16.17
N GLU A 330 -3.98 -29.38 17.30
CA GLU A 330 -4.30 -28.42 18.35
C GLU A 330 -3.93 -26.99 17.93
N GLY A 331 -4.70 -25.97 18.37
CA GLY A 331 -4.75 -24.59 17.88
C GLY A 331 -3.49 -23.72 17.95
N LYS A 332 -2.29 -24.30 17.94
CA LYS A 332 -1.00 -23.59 18.12
C LYS A 332 -0.66 -22.56 17.05
N TYR A 333 -1.06 -22.79 15.80
CA TYR A 333 -0.70 -21.96 14.65
C TYR A 333 -1.92 -21.26 14.05
N SER A 334 -2.38 -20.20 14.74
CA SER A 334 -3.47 -19.33 14.28
C SER A 334 -2.90 -18.11 13.53
N PRO A 335 -3.58 -17.60 12.50
CA PRO A 335 -3.19 -16.38 11.80
C PRO A 335 -3.24 -15.12 12.67
N VAL A 336 -4.09 -15.12 13.70
CA VAL A 336 -4.20 -14.07 14.71
C VAL A 336 -4.24 -14.74 16.07
N SER A 337 -3.23 -14.51 16.90
CA SER A 337 -3.06 -15.13 18.22
C SER A 337 -2.62 -14.10 19.24
N GLY A 338 -3.00 -14.29 20.49
CA GLY A 338 -2.72 -13.38 21.60
C GLY A 338 -3.68 -13.68 22.75
N THR A 339 -3.96 -12.71 23.59
CA THR A 339 -4.91 -12.88 24.71
C THR A 339 -6.34 -13.12 24.21
N GLY A 340 -6.68 -12.62 23.01
CA GLY A 340 -8.03 -12.71 22.48
C GLY A 340 -9.00 -11.74 23.15
N VAL A 341 -10.30 -11.93 22.89
CA VAL A 341 -11.41 -11.19 23.51
C VAL A 341 -12.22 -12.11 24.41
N ASP A 342 -12.76 -11.58 25.49
CA ASP A 342 -13.46 -12.39 26.50
C ASP A 342 -14.86 -12.81 26.03
N VAL A 343 -15.55 -11.94 25.32
CA VAL A 343 -16.90 -12.20 24.79
C VAL A 343 -17.02 -11.80 23.31
N PRO A 344 -17.90 -12.44 22.52
CA PRO A 344 -18.07 -12.11 21.10
C PRO A 344 -18.41 -10.64 20.80
N ALA A 345 -19.01 -9.93 21.75
CA ALA A 345 -19.36 -8.52 21.61
C ALA A 345 -18.14 -7.60 21.55
N ASP A 346 -17.00 -8.04 22.08
CA ASP A 346 -15.74 -7.27 22.09
C ASP A 346 -14.89 -7.52 20.81
N ALA A 347 -15.43 -8.27 19.85
CA ALA A 347 -14.72 -8.60 18.62
C ALA A 347 -14.34 -7.36 17.82
N HIS A 348 -13.14 -7.35 17.26
CA HIS A 348 -12.70 -6.31 16.32
C HIS A 348 -13.42 -6.47 14.99
N MET A 349 -14.30 -5.54 14.64
CA MET A 349 -15.20 -5.65 13.49
C MET A 349 -14.56 -5.10 12.21
N PHE A 350 -14.75 -5.84 11.11
CA PHE A 350 -14.40 -5.46 9.75
C PHE A 350 -15.59 -5.69 8.82
N GLY A 351 -15.75 -4.83 7.81
CA GLY A 351 -16.77 -4.98 6.76
C GLY A 351 -16.19 -5.71 5.55
N LEU A 352 -16.93 -6.66 4.97
CA LEU A 352 -16.54 -7.35 3.74
C LEU A 352 -16.55 -6.37 2.56
N ASP A 353 -15.44 -6.25 1.85
CA ASP A 353 -15.25 -5.37 0.69
C ASP A 353 -15.24 -6.17 -0.64
N GLU A 354 -14.50 -7.29 -0.68
CA GLU A 354 -14.34 -8.09 -1.90
C GLU A 354 -14.23 -9.59 -1.57
N VAL A 355 -14.80 -10.41 -2.43
CA VAL A 355 -14.55 -11.87 -2.50
C VAL A 355 -13.94 -12.17 -3.86
N ARG A 356 -12.75 -12.77 -3.88
CA ARG A 356 -12.05 -13.09 -5.14
C ARG A 356 -11.54 -14.51 -5.13
N ARG A 357 -11.73 -15.21 -6.24
CA ARG A 357 -11.21 -16.58 -6.45
C ARG A 357 -9.86 -16.53 -7.17
N PHE A 358 -8.92 -17.34 -6.72
CA PHE A 358 -7.62 -17.62 -7.33
C PHE A 358 -7.46 -19.12 -7.47
N ASP A 359 -7.77 -19.64 -8.63
CA ASP A 359 -7.90 -21.08 -8.90
C ASP A 359 -8.85 -21.74 -7.87
N GLU A 360 -8.35 -22.56 -6.96
CA GLU A 360 -9.13 -23.19 -5.90
C GLU A 360 -9.11 -22.41 -4.58
N ASP A 361 -8.24 -21.40 -4.43
CA ASP A 361 -8.19 -20.54 -3.24
C ASP A 361 -9.24 -19.42 -3.31
N VAL A 362 -9.69 -18.97 -2.14
CA VAL A 362 -10.56 -17.79 -2.00
C VAL A 362 -9.83 -16.72 -1.20
N MET A 363 -9.83 -15.50 -1.70
CA MET A 363 -9.39 -14.32 -0.95
C MET A 363 -10.60 -13.51 -0.53
N LEU A 364 -10.67 -13.20 0.76
CA LEU A 364 -11.61 -12.26 1.35
C LEU A 364 -10.86 -10.97 1.70
N ARG A 365 -11.36 -9.86 1.19
CA ARG A 365 -10.88 -8.53 1.59
C ARG A 365 -11.88 -7.88 2.50
N TYR A 366 -11.38 -7.41 3.62
CA TYR A 366 -12.16 -6.70 4.61
C TYR A 366 -11.56 -5.32 4.86
N LYS A 367 -12.40 -4.34 5.17
CA LYS A 367 -11.97 -3.00 5.60
C LYS A 367 -12.44 -2.75 7.02
N LYS A 368 -11.66 -1.97 7.76
CA LYS A 368 -12.04 -1.49 9.08
C LYS A 368 -13.34 -0.68 8.97
N VAL A 369 -14.29 -0.94 9.87
CA VAL A 369 -15.57 -0.24 9.97
C VAL A 369 -15.43 1.02 10.81
#